data_28ab7163754498e02518d4e81705a41d
#
_entry.id   28ab7163754498e02518d4e81705a41d
#
_cell.length_a   1.000
_cell.length_b   1.000
_cell.length_c   1.000
_cell.angle_alpha   90.00
_cell.angle_beta   90.00
_cell.angle_gamma   90.00
#
_symmetry.space_group_name_H-M   'P 1'
#
loop_
_entity.id
_entity.type
_entity.pdbx_description
1 polymer ?
#
loop_
_entity_poly.entity_id
_entity_poly.type
_entity_poly.pdbx_seq_one_letter_code
_entity_poly.pdbx_strand_id
1 'polypeptide(L)'
;LIILTILMTKSNYLLMFILLMFEIFMIDILIEGSVDKKDDELLVQQIDFFSEIRHAYHEFNMVEEAIYQVSQDDEKEVSRQGEKIYEILISDDPETELEKYYDVAPNNFLKEFAGLSYLTKEFGDRKVDGASLYLKNVDNITQEMQIEILKRDKLNYVFRSLSFISIAPVLLLEPLKSWAVSNFSFVKNWYYGKSGMIVQILILIITFVSYILVRKLKDNGSVSMDTKNTENPWQAKVYKNKIGKKIVDLFLPKKGTKEYKKVSDLLKDAASPLKMEWVYINRICIAIVTFIASIFMFMYLHQVAIDYEYTQPTTDYNMLSGMTAKDEKKAMELTEQDNIYLDMFRGKLNTTTKDIEKALKISKYYKDSTSEEITTAAKRIYDKLQVVNSEYLKWFEILLACAFAILGYMAQIWILMFQAKMRQLEMEDEVMQFQTIILMLMRIERVNVEIILEWLERYSNIFKSQITRCVNDYEAGAWEALENLKNDISYLPMIRIVESMQAA
;
A
#
# COMPACT_ATOMS: atom_id res chain seq x y z
N LEU A 1 -2.39 21.51 -9.69
CA LEU A 1 -1.14 20.79 -9.98
C LEU A 1 -1.35 19.85 -11.16
N ILE A 2 -2.17 18.83 -11.10
CA ILE A 2 -2.40 17.80 -12.15
C ILE A 2 -2.68 18.43 -13.53
N ILE A 3 -3.53 19.47 -13.61
CA ILE A 3 -3.82 20.16 -14.87
C ILE A 3 -2.58 20.89 -15.40
N LEU A 4 -1.79 21.48 -14.52
CA LEU A 4 -0.56 22.18 -14.89
C LEU A 4 0.49 21.20 -15.44
N THR A 5 0.64 20.05 -14.82
CA THR A 5 1.55 18.98 -15.26
C THR A 5 1.18 18.46 -16.64
N ILE A 6 -0.10 18.22 -16.90
CA ILE A 6 -0.60 17.80 -18.21
C ILE A 6 -0.33 18.87 -19.28
N LEU A 7 -0.49 20.15 -18.93
CA LEU A 7 -0.22 21.26 -19.84
C LEU A 7 1.27 21.46 -20.15
N MET A 8 2.14 21.24 -19.15
CA MET A 8 3.59 21.41 -19.32
C MET A 8 4.25 20.24 -20.06
N THR A 9 3.69 19.04 -19.98
CA THR A 9 4.31 17.81 -20.52
C THR A 9 3.76 17.38 -21.87
N LYS A 10 3.24 18.32 -22.67
CA LYS A 10 2.52 18.13 -23.96
C LYS A 10 3.05 17.09 -24.95
N SER A 11 4.30 16.65 -24.82
CA SER A 11 4.95 15.74 -25.79
C SER A 11 5.66 14.54 -25.17
N ASN A 12 5.82 14.48 -23.85
CA ASN A 12 6.55 13.38 -23.18
C ASN A 12 5.66 12.65 -22.19
N TYR A 13 4.96 11.61 -22.68
CA TYR A 13 4.04 10.80 -21.86
C TYR A 13 4.71 10.14 -20.64
N LEU A 14 5.99 9.76 -20.75
CA LEU A 14 6.72 9.17 -19.64
C LEU A 14 6.98 10.19 -18.53
N LEU A 15 7.44 11.40 -18.88
CA LEU A 15 7.64 12.50 -17.93
C LEU A 15 6.32 12.90 -17.28
N MET A 16 5.23 12.95 -18.05
CA MET A 16 3.90 13.22 -17.53
C MET A 16 3.51 12.17 -16.47
N PHE A 17 3.71 10.90 -16.75
CA PHE A 17 3.41 9.81 -15.82
C PHE A 17 4.27 9.89 -14.55
N ILE A 18 5.56 10.19 -14.68
CA ILE A 18 6.48 10.39 -13.56
C ILE A 18 6.00 11.52 -12.63
N LEU A 19 5.66 12.67 -13.21
CA LEU A 19 5.22 13.83 -12.44
C LEU A 19 3.85 13.60 -11.77
N LEU A 20 2.91 12.98 -12.45
CA LEU A 20 1.61 12.62 -11.87
C LEU A 20 1.76 11.62 -10.70
N MET A 21 2.60 10.61 -10.87
CA MET A 21 2.88 9.65 -9.81
C MET A 21 3.52 10.33 -8.59
N PHE A 22 4.45 11.24 -8.82
CA PHE A 22 5.07 12.05 -7.76
C PHE A 22 4.05 12.94 -7.04
N GLU A 23 3.16 13.62 -7.77
CA GLU A 23 2.10 14.46 -7.19
C GLU A 23 1.18 13.64 -6.28
N ILE A 24 0.75 12.46 -6.74
CA ILE A 24 -0.09 11.56 -5.94
C ILE A 24 0.62 11.15 -4.65
N PHE A 25 1.89 10.75 -4.72
CA PHE A 25 2.65 10.37 -3.55
C PHE A 25 2.87 11.52 -2.56
N MET A 26 3.11 12.73 -3.07
CA MET A 26 3.28 13.92 -2.23
C MET A 26 1.99 14.30 -1.51
N ILE A 27 0.86 14.25 -2.19
CA ILE A 27 -0.46 14.52 -1.60
C ILE A 27 -0.76 13.49 -0.50
N ASP A 28 -0.51 12.23 -0.77
CA ASP A 28 -0.71 11.13 0.16
C ASP A 28 0.13 11.30 1.44
N ILE A 29 1.43 11.58 1.32
CA ILE A 29 2.34 11.83 2.46
C ILE A 29 1.89 13.06 3.27
N LEU A 30 1.40 14.12 2.62
CA LEU A 30 0.94 15.33 3.30
C LEU A 30 -0.36 15.09 4.09
N ILE A 31 -1.31 14.38 3.49
CA ILE A 31 -2.57 14.03 4.18
C ILE A 31 -2.28 13.15 5.39
N GLU A 32 -1.52 12.09 5.20
CA GLU A 32 -1.16 11.16 6.26
C GLU A 32 -0.41 11.86 7.40
N GLY A 33 0.61 12.66 7.09
CA GLY A 33 1.33 13.43 8.10
C GLY A 33 0.46 14.42 8.88
N SER A 34 -0.64 14.90 8.28
CA SER A 34 -1.60 15.78 8.96
C SER A 34 -2.53 15.01 9.89
N VAL A 35 -2.90 13.78 9.51
CA VAL A 35 -3.71 12.89 10.36
C VAL A 35 -2.88 12.40 11.54
N ASP A 36 -1.70 11.83 11.30
CA ASP A 36 -0.78 11.36 12.35
C ASP A 36 -0.53 12.44 13.41
N LYS A 37 -0.29 13.68 12.98
CA LYS A 37 -0.05 14.80 13.90
C LYS A 37 -1.25 15.07 14.82
N LYS A 38 -2.48 14.96 14.32
CA LYS A 38 -3.69 15.16 15.14
C LYS A 38 -3.90 14.02 16.12
N ASP A 39 -3.63 12.80 15.71
CA ASP A 39 -3.73 11.63 16.58
C ASP A 39 -2.69 11.69 17.71
N ASP A 40 -1.45 12.09 17.42
CA ASP A 40 -0.41 12.27 18.43
C ASP A 40 -0.74 13.43 19.39
N GLU A 41 -1.28 14.53 18.87
CA GLU A 41 -1.73 15.67 19.67
C GLU A 41 -2.86 15.26 20.64
N LEU A 42 -3.81 14.43 20.21
CA LEU A 42 -4.85 13.89 21.05
C LEU A 42 -4.28 13.02 22.18
N LEU A 43 -3.30 12.16 21.90
CA LEU A 43 -2.64 11.34 22.93
C LEU A 43 -1.95 12.19 23.99
N VAL A 44 -1.26 13.26 23.58
CA VAL A 44 -0.61 14.21 24.52
C VAL A 44 -1.66 14.90 25.38
N GLN A 45 -2.74 15.40 24.79
CA GLN A 45 -3.87 15.99 25.55
C GLN A 45 -4.48 15.00 26.54
N GLN A 46 -4.57 13.72 26.21
CA GLN A 46 -5.08 12.68 27.12
C GLN A 46 -4.15 12.45 28.31
N ILE A 47 -2.83 12.47 28.11
CA ILE A 47 -1.85 12.35 29.21
C ILE A 47 -2.02 13.50 30.21
N ASP A 48 -2.13 14.72 29.70
CA ASP A 48 -2.34 15.92 30.54
C ASP A 48 -3.69 15.82 31.28
N PHE A 49 -4.76 15.44 30.58
CA PHE A 49 -6.08 15.25 31.13
C PHE A 49 -6.11 14.19 32.25
N PHE A 50 -5.44 13.05 32.07
CA PHE A 50 -5.37 12.01 33.10
C PHE A 50 -4.54 12.46 34.31
N SER A 51 -3.53 13.28 34.09
CA SER A 51 -2.77 13.89 35.18
C SER A 51 -3.63 14.87 36.01
N GLU A 52 -4.44 15.70 35.33
CA GLU A 52 -5.37 16.61 35.97
C GLU A 52 -6.48 15.85 36.72
N ILE A 53 -7.05 14.79 36.17
CA ILE A 53 -8.03 13.90 36.84
C ILE A 53 -7.41 13.30 38.10
N ARG A 54 -6.15 12.92 38.08
CA ARG A 54 -5.47 12.37 39.26
C ARG A 54 -5.42 13.38 40.38
N HIS A 55 -5.21 14.66 40.10
CA HIS A 55 -5.24 15.75 41.09
C HIS A 55 -6.67 16.02 41.59
N ALA A 56 -7.63 16.10 40.67
CA ALA A 56 -9.03 16.32 41.04
C ALA A 56 -9.60 15.15 41.87
N TYR A 57 -9.23 13.90 41.56
CA TYR A 57 -9.67 12.74 42.34
C TYR A 57 -9.11 12.74 43.77
N HIS A 58 -7.91 13.22 43.99
CA HIS A 58 -7.41 13.40 45.37
C HIS A 58 -8.21 14.42 46.17
N GLU A 59 -8.82 15.41 45.51
CA GLU A 59 -9.62 16.43 46.14
C GLU A 59 -11.05 15.94 46.42
N PHE A 60 -11.72 15.37 45.42
CA PHE A 60 -13.15 15.01 45.49
C PHE A 60 -13.40 13.59 45.99
N ASN A 61 -12.46 12.65 45.81
CA ASN A 61 -12.61 11.22 46.06
C ASN A 61 -13.83 10.57 45.36
N MET A 62 -14.32 11.19 44.30
CA MET A 62 -15.40 10.71 43.43
C MET A 62 -14.91 10.81 41.96
N VAL A 63 -15.10 9.72 41.21
CA VAL A 63 -14.60 9.62 39.85
C VAL A 63 -15.37 10.56 38.91
N GLU A 64 -16.68 10.53 38.99
CA GLU A 64 -17.57 11.37 38.19
C GLU A 64 -17.30 12.86 38.39
N GLU A 65 -17.10 13.30 39.63
CA GLU A 65 -16.84 14.70 39.94
C GLU A 65 -15.45 15.15 39.46
N ALA A 66 -14.43 14.27 39.60
CA ALA A 66 -13.10 14.54 39.11
C ALA A 66 -13.07 14.69 37.58
N ILE A 67 -13.81 13.81 36.85
CA ILE A 67 -13.91 13.89 35.39
C ILE A 67 -14.67 15.16 34.99
N TYR A 68 -15.79 15.48 35.64
CA TYR A 68 -16.58 16.69 35.37
C TYR A 68 -15.74 17.95 35.51
N GLN A 69 -15.02 18.08 36.62
CA GLN A 69 -14.22 19.28 36.92
C GLN A 69 -13.13 19.51 35.86
N VAL A 70 -12.44 18.44 35.40
CA VAL A 70 -11.35 18.56 34.42
C VAL A 70 -11.91 18.72 32.99
N SER A 71 -13.14 18.29 32.74
CA SER A 71 -13.78 18.38 31.41
C SER A 71 -14.34 19.77 31.08
N GLN A 72 -14.29 20.75 32.00
CA GLN A 72 -14.82 22.10 31.79
C GLN A 72 -14.02 22.96 30.77
N ASP A 73 -12.90 22.50 30.29
CA ASP A 73 -12.09 23.19 29.29
C ASP A 73 -12.56 22.85 27.85
N ASP A 74 -13.48 23.65 27.34
CA ASP A 74 -14.14 23.44 26.04
C ASP A 74 -13.20 23.51 24.81
N GLU A 75 -11.97 24.00 24.98
CA GLU A 75 -11.03 24.18 23.83
C GLU A 75 -10.34 22.89 23.41
N LYS A 76 -10.29 21.87 24.28
CA LYS A 76 -9.57 20.61 24.01
C LYS A 76 -10.55 19.51 23.57
N GLU A 77 -10.15 18.73 22.57
CA GLU A 77 -10.95 17.57 22.11
C GLU A 77 -11.08 16.50 23.21
N VAL A 78 -10.06 16.31 24.02
CA VAL A 78 -10.09 15.35 25.14
C VAL A 78 -11.13 15.75 26.20
N SER A 79 -11.35 17.05 26.46
CA SER A 79 -12.37 17.52 27.41
C SER A 79 -13.78 17.15 26.98
N ARG A 80 -14.06 17.26 25.67
CA ARG A 80 -15.33 16.77 25.09
C ARG A 80 -15.53 15.27 25.27
N GLN A 81 -14.44 14.48 25.19
CA GLN A 81 -14.51 13.04 25.47
C GLN A 81 -14.74 12.79 26.98
N GLY A 82 -14.10 13.56 27.85
CA GLY A 82 -14.31 13.51 29.28
C GLY A 82 -15.76 13.85 29.66
N GLU A 83 -16.35 14.88 29.04
CA GLU A 83 -17.76 15.24 29.24
C GLU A 83 -18.70 14.10 28.84
N LYS A 84 -18.48 13.46 27.70
CA LYS A 84 -19.25 12.27 27.29
C LYS A 84 -19.12 11.12 28.30
N ILE A 85 -17.91 10.87 28.80
CA ILE A 85 -17.67 9.83 29.79
C ILE A 85 -18.41 10.19 31.09
N TYR A 86 -18.38 11.46 31.51
CA TYR A 86 -19.16 11.93 32.67
C TYR A 86 -20.66 11.69 32.46
N GLU A 87 -21.25 12.09 31.33
CA GLU A 87 -22.65 11.86 31.00
C GLU A 87 -23.04 10.39 31.07
N ILE A 88 -22.18 9.50 30.54
CA ILE A 88 -22.36 8.06 30.64
C ILE A 88 -22.36 7.58 32.07
N LEU A 89 -21.42 8.03 32.88
CA LEU A 89 -21.34 7.63 34.28
C LEU A 89 -22.58 8.04 35.10
N ILE A 90 -23.19 9.20 34.83
CA ILE A 90 -24.35 9.67 35.53
C ILE A 90 -25.69 9.24 34.92
N SER A 91 -25.70 8.54 33.79
CA SER A 91 -26.90 8.08 33.10
C SER A 91 -27.67 7.03 33.94
N ASP A 92 -28.94 6.80 33.59
CA ASP A 92 -29.78 5.78 34.26
C ASP A 92 -29.32 4.34 33.91
N ASP A 93 -28.69 4.14 32.76
CA ASP A 93 -28.12 2.86 32.28
C ASP A 93 -26.70 3.08 31.77
N PRO A 94 -25.70 3.20 32.67
CA PRO A 94 -24.32 3.49 32.27
C PRO A 94 -23.70 2.39 31.45
N GLU A 95 -24.10 1.16 31.63
CA GLU A 95 -23.50 0.01 30.92
C GLU A 95 -23.84 0.03 29.43
N THR A 96 -25.12 0.21 29.09
CA THR A 96 -25.54 0.31 27.67
C THR A 96 -24.97 1.55 26.99
N GLU A 97 -24.88 2.69 27.68
CA GLU A 97 -24.27 3.89 27.09
C GLU A 97 -22.76 3.76 26.94
N LEU A 98 -22.06 3.05 27.82
CA LEU A 98 -20.64 2.74 27.72
C LEU A 98 -20.36 1.84 26.52
N GLU A 99 -21.21 0.86 26.25
CA GLU A 99 -21.07 0.01 25.04
C GLU A 99 -21.17 0.85 23.75
N LYS A 100 -22.12 1.78 23.70
CA LYS A 100 -22.24 2.70 22.55
C LYS A 100 -21.01 3.59 22.41
N TYR A 101 -20.44 4.03 23.53
CA TYR A 101 -19.22 4.84 23.51
C TYR A 101 -18.03 4.06 22.99
N TYR A 102 -17.89 2.77 23.30
CA TYR A 102 -16.80 1.95 22.79
C TYR A 102 -16.77 1.86 21.26
N ASP A 103 -17.91 1.97 20.59
CA ASP A 103 -17.96 1.97 19.12
C ASP A 103 -17.48 3.29 18.50
N VAL A 104 -17.55 4.41 19.24
CA VAL A 104 -17.23 5.75 18.73
C VAL A 104 -16.02 6.40 19.39
N ALA A 105 -15.44 5.77 20.39
CA ALA A 105 -14.29 6.31 21.10
C ALA A 105 -13.05 6.44 20.17
N PRO A 106 -12.32 7.56 20.24
CA PRO A 106 -11.21 7.84 19.34
C PRO A 106 -10.07 6.82 19.40
N ASN A 107 -9.81 6.24 20.58
CA ASN A 107 -8.77 5.24 20.79
C ASN A 107 -9.07 4.30 21.97
N ASN A 108 -8.29 3.26 22.11
CA ASN A 108 -8.46 2.26 23.17
C ASN A 108 -8.17 2.82 24.57
N PHE A 109 -7.26 3.78 24.72
CA PHE A 109 -6.94 4.35 26.02
C PHE A 109 -8.13 5.09 26.66
N LEU A 110 -8.94 5.79 25.84
CA LEU A 110 -10.19 6.39 26.32
C LEU A 110 -11.25 5.34 26.66
N LYS A 111 -11.30 4.23 25.93
CA LYS A 111 -12.18 3.10 26.29
C LYS A 111 -11.78 2.53 27.65
N GLU A 112 -10.50 2.25 27.82
CA GLU A 112 -9.96 1.70 29.09
C GLU A 112 -10.23 2.65 30.25
N PHE A 113 -9.99 3.95 30.05
CA PHE A 113 -10.27 4.95 31.06
C PHE A 113 -11.76 5.04 31.41
N ALA A 114 -12.65 5.04 30.42
CA ALA A 114 -14.10 5.07 30.63
C ALA A 114 -14.58 3.82 31.39
N GLY A 115 -14.10 2.64 30.98
CA GLY A 115 -14.43 1.40 31.66
C GLY A 115 -13.88 1.33 33.08
N LEU A 116 -12.63 1.73 33.30
CA LEU A 116 -12.03 1.81 34.63
C LEU A 116 -12.83 2.78 35.54
N SER A 117 -13.25 3.93 35.02
CA SER A 117 -14.03 4.93 35.70
C SER A 117 -15.41 4.39 36.09
N TYR A 118 -16.07 3.66 35.19
CA TYR A 118 -17.34 2.97 35.45
C TYR A 118 -17.19 1.92 36.57
N LEU A 119 -16.20 1.04 36.49
CA LEU A 119 -15.96 0.04 37.54
C LEU A 119 -15.68 0.66 38.91
N THR A 120 -14.91 1.75 38.94
CA THR A 120 -14.59 2.43 40.19
C THR A 120 -15.80 3.10 40.78
N LYS A 121 -16.70 3.65 39.97
CA LYS A 121 -17.96 4.21 40.42
C LYS A 121 -18.89 3.13 40.98
N GLU A 122 -19.04 2.00 40.29
CA GLU A 122 -19.99 0.93 40.65
C GLU A 122 -19.51 0.12 41.88
N PHE A 123 -18.23 -0.24 41.92
CA PHE A 123 -17.67 -1.12 42.93
C PHE A 123 -16.85 -0.41 44.03
N GLY A 124 -16.67 0.90 43.89
CA GLY A 124 -15.84 1.71 44.79
C GLY A 124 -14.34 1.59 44.53
N ASP A 125 -13.58 2.60 44.97
CA ASP A 125 -12.12 2.57 44.90
C ASP A 125 -11.53 1.77 46.07
N ARG A 126 -10.58 0.92 45.79
CA ARG A 126 -9.84 0.13 46.78
C ARG A 126 -8.43 0.65 46.99
N LYS A 127 -7.99 0.54 48.23
CA LYS A 127 -6.58 0.83 48.55
C LYS A 127 -5.78 -0.45 48.60
N VAL A 128 -4.79 -0.56 47.73
CA VAL A 128 -3.82 -1.63 47.70
C VAL A 128 -2.46 -1.05 48.12
N ASP A 129 -1.87 -1.58 49.16
CA ASP A 129 -0.64 -1.04 49.77
C ASP A 129 -0.76 0.44 50.19
N GLY A 130 -1.94 0.88 50.58
CA GLY A 130 -2.21 2.24 50.99
C GLY A 130 -2.47 3.27 49.86
N ALA A 131 -2.35 2.86 48.59
CA ALA A 131 -2.62 3.68 47.42
C ALA A 131 -3.95 3.31 46.76
N SER A 132 -4.64 4.32 46.19
CA SER A 132 -5.85 4.14 45.38
C SER A 132 -5.56 3.23 44.15
N LEU A 133 -6.39 2.23 43.95
CA LEU A 133 -6.28 1.32 42.81
C LEU A 133 -6.67 2.05 41.51
N TYR A 134 -7.68 2.93 41.59
CA TYR A 134 -8.08 3.77 40.45
C TYR A 134 -6.90 4.62 39.93
N LEU A 135 -6.28 5.36 40.84
CA LEU A 135 -5.15 6.23 40.48
C LEU A 135 -3.95 5.44 39.90
N LYS A 136 -3.70 4.26 40.46
CA LYS A 136 -2.63 3.37 39.97
C LYS A 136 -2.91 2.89 38.55
N ASN A 137 -4.16 2.56 38.24
CA ASN A 137 -4.55 2.12 36.90
C ASN A 137 -4.54 3.29 35.90
N VAL A 138 -4.99 4.49 36.28
CA VAL A 138 -4.86 5.70 35.46
C VAL A 138 -3.39 6.00 35.15
N ASP A 139 -2.49 5.81 36.16
CA ASP A 139 -1.04 5.97 35.94
C ASP A 139 -0.48 4.91 34.96
N ASN A 140 -0.93 3.66 35.04
CA ASN A 140 -0.56 2.61 34.11
C ASN A 140 -0.97 2.96 32.67
N ILE A 141 -2.23 3.39 32.45
CA ILE A 141 -2.72 3.82 31.14
C ILE A 141 -1.87 5.00 30.62
N THR A 142 -1.53 5.94 31.49
CA THR A 142 -0.67 7.08 31.13
C THR A 142 0.73 6.62 30.70
N GLN A 143 1.33 5.66 31.41
CA GLN A 143 2.64 5.10 31.01
C GLN A 143 2.58 4.36 29.67
N GLU A 144 1.50 3.60 29.45
CA GLU A 144 1.29 2.94 28.14
C GLU A 144 1.14 3.95 27.00
N MET A 145 0.39 5.05 27.20
CA MET A 145 0.30 6.12 26.21
C MET A 145 1.67 6.77 25.91
N GLN A 146 2.49 6.98 26.94
CA GLN A 146 3.86 7.52 26.75
C GLN A 146 4.72 6.57 25.91
N ILE A 147 4.65 5.27 26.17
CA ILE A 147 5.36 4.24 25.38
C ILE A 147 4.84 4.22 23.94
N GLU A 148 3.53 4.31 23.76
CA GLU A 148 2.91 4.33 22.42
C GLU A 148 3.33 5.58 21.63
N ILE A 149 3.37 6.77 22.23
CA ILE A 149 3.88 7.99 21.58
C ILE A 149 5.33 7.78 21.14
N LEU A 150 6.20 7.28 22.02
CA LEU A 150 7.60 7.02 21.67
C LEU A 150 7.74 6.00 20.55
N LYS A 151 6.91 4.96 20.54
CA LYS A 151 6.85 3.95 19.47
C LYS A 151 6.41 4.59 18.17
N ARG A 152 5.34 5.39 18.17
CA ARG A 152 4.82 6.12 17.00
C ARG A 152 5.84 7.10 16.45
N ASP A 153 6.45 7.91 17.28
CA ASP A 153 7.49 8.87 16.86
C ASP A 153 8.65 8.17 16.16
N LYS A 154 9.13 7.05 16.74
CA LYS A 154 10.21 6.26 16.15
C LYS A 154 9.77 5.64 14.81
N LEU A 155 8.59 5.07 14.74
CA LEU A 155 8.05 4.46 13.52
C LEU A 155 7.81 5.54 12.44
N ASN A 156 7.19 6.66 12.79
CA ASN A 156 6.94 7.78 11.88
C ASN A 156 8.25 8.35 11.30
N TYR A 157 9.29 8.49 12.13
CA TYR A 157 10.60 8.93 11.66
C TYR A 157 11.19 7.95 10.63
N VAL A 158 11.15 6.64 10.91
CA VAL A 158 11.68 5.59 10.01
C VAL A 158 10.86 5.53 8.73
N PHE A 159 9.54 5.46 8.83
CA PHE A 159 8.66 5.31 7.66
C PHE A 159 8.62 6.55 6.78
N ARG A 160 8.66 7.75 7.37
CA ARG A 160 8.78 9.01 6.61
C ARG A 160 10.08 9.06 5.81
N SER A 161 11.18 8.64 6.41
CA SER A 161 12.47 8.56 5.75
C SER A 161 12.46 7.52 4.62
N LEU A 162 11.90 6.32 4.86
CA LEU A 162 11.78 5.26 3.86
C LEU A 162 10.86 5.66 2.71
N SER A 163 9.74 6.33 2.97
CA SER A 163 8.83 6.84 1.94
C SER A 163 9.55 7.84 1.04
N PHE A 164 10.31 8.75 1.61
CA PHE A 164 11.09 9.72 0.83
C PHE A 164 12.18 9.04 -0.02
N ILE A 165 12.93 8.11 0.56
CA ILE A 165 13.97 7.34 -0.16
C ILE A 165 13.36 6.52 -1.29
N SER A 166 12.16 5.94 -1.10
CA SER A 166 11.50 5.15 -2.14
C SER A 166 11.09 5.98 -3.36
N ILE A 167 10.80 7.29 -3.19
CA ILE A 167 10.38 8.21 -4.26
C ILE A 167 11.59 8.90 -4.92
N ALA A 168 12.71 9.04 -4.21
CA ALA A 168 13.88 9.76 -4.67
C ALA A 168 14.39 9.33 -6.07
N PRO A 169 14.44 8.04 -6.45
CA PRO A 169 14.86 7.61 -7.79
C PRO A 169 14.04 8.23 -8.92
N VAL A 170 12.73 8.41 -8.71
CA VAL A 170 11.83 9.00 -9.70
C VAL A 170 12.15 10.47 -9.93
N LEU A 171 12.40 11.23 -8.86
CA LEU A 171 12.76 12.65 -8.95
C LEU A 171 14.11 12.89 -9.64
N LEU A 172 15.06 12.01 -9.37
CA LEU A 172 16.43 12.14 -9.89
C LEU A 172 16.59 11.61 -11.32
N LEU A 173 15.62 10.87 -11.84
CA LEU A 173 15.73 10.18 -13.13
C LEU A 173 15.94 11.15 -14.29
N GLU A 174 15.12 12.18 -14.48
CA GLU A 174 15.25 13.15 -15.56
C GLU A 174 16.46 14.10 -15.38
N PRO A 175 16.74 14.66 -14.19
CA PRO A 175 17.98 15.43 -13.97
C PRO A 175 19.25 14.64 -14.27
N LEU A 176 19.34 13.39 -13.82
CA LEU A 176 20.51 12.53 -14.07
C LEU A 176 20.65 12.18 -15.54
N LYS A 177 19.54 11.86 -16.22
CA LYS A 177 19.52 11.59 -17.66
C LYS A 177 19.98 12.84 -18.44
N SER A 178 19.44 14.01 -18.14
CA SER A 178 19.80 15.27 -18.78
C SER A 178 21.28 15.60 -18.57
N TRP A 179 21.78 15.45 -17.33
CA TRP A 179 23.18 15.65 -16.99
C TRP A 179 24.09 14.65 -17.74
N ALA A 180 23.73 13.36 -17.77
CA ALA A 180 24.53 12.35 -18.45
C ALA A 180 24.60 12.61 -19.97
N VAL A 181 23.48 12.95 -20.60
CA VAL A 181 23.42 13.21 -22.04
C VAL A 181 24.15 14.50 -22.42
N SER A 182 24.12 15.54 -21.58
CA SER A 182 24.83 16.79 -21.86
C SER A 182 26.35 16.67 -21.71
N ASN A 183 26.81 15.81 -20.79
CA ASN A 183 28.26 15.62 -20.56
C ASN A 183 28.86 14.49 -21.42
N PHE A 184 28.08 13.51 -21.79
CA PHE A 184 28.52 12.32 -22.53
C PHE A 184 27.61 12.05 -23.74
N SER A 185 27.89 12.66 -24.86
CA SER A 185 27.07 12.56 -26.09
C SER A 185 26.80 11.12 -26.54
N PHE A 186 27.76 10.21 -26.32
CA PHE A 186 27.66 8.79 -26.73
C PHE A 186 26.59 8.01 -25.95
N VAL A 187 26.20 8.47 -24.74
CA VAL A 187 25.15 7.80 -23.97
C VAL A 187 23.73 8.23 -24.39
N LYS A 188 23.61 9.26 -25.24
CA LYS A 188 22.32 9.76 -25.75
C LYS A 188 21.51 8.63 -26.39
N ASN A 189 22.15 7.84 -27.27
CA ASN A 189 21.51 6.73 -27.96
C ASN A 189 20.99 5.64 -27.01
N TRP A 190 21.70 5.46 -25.89
CA TRP A 190 21.27 4.50 -24.87
C TRP A 190 20.08 5.00 -24.07
N TYR A 191 20.14 6.24 -23.57
CA TYR A 191 19.08 6.81 -22.70
C TYR A 191 17.75 7.05 -23.44
N TYR A 192 17.80 7.50 -24.70
CA TYR A 192 16.62 7.75 -25.53
C TYR A 192 16.22 6.54 -26.38
N GLY A 193 17.06 5.53 -26.47
CA GLY A 193 16.77 4.28 -27.16
C GLY A 193 15.92 3.32 -26.31
N LYS A 194 15.60 2.18 -26.91
CA LYS A 194 14.78 1.11 -26.32
C LYS A 194 15.31 0.64 -24.95
N SER A 195 16.64 0.48 -24.82
CA SER A 195 17.29 0.03 -23.58
C SER A 195 17.07 0.99 -22.42
N GLY A 196 17.28 2.28 -22.64
CA GLY A 196 17.07 3.31 -21.63
C GLY A 196 15.61 3.41 -21.19
N MET A 197 14.66 3.27 -22.12
CA MET A 197 13.23 3.28 -21.83
C MET A 197 12.84 2.08 -20.96
N ILE A 198 13.35 0.87 -21.24
CA ILE A 198 13.11 -0.32 -20.41
C ILE A 198 13.57 -0.08 -18.97
N VAL A 199 14.78 0.46 -18.80
CA VAL A 199 15.34 0.75 -17.47
C VAL A 199 14.50 1.81 -16.74
N GLN A 200 14.05 2.86 -17.41
CA GLN A 200 13.19 3.88 -16.83
C GLN A 200 11.85 3.31 -16.34
N ILE A 201 11.19 2.49 -17.16
CA ILE A 201 9.95 1.80 -16.78
C ILE A 201 10.19 0.88 -15.58
N LEU A 202 11.30 0.14 -15.57
CA LEU A 202 11.64 -0.76 -14.46
C LEU A 202 11.86 0.01 -13.15
N ILE A 203 12.57 1.15 -13.19
CA ILE A 203 12.74 2.03 -12.02
C ILE A 203 11.38 2.50 -11.50
N LEU A 204 10.47 2.92 -12.38
CA LEU A 204 9.12 3.35 -12.01
C LEU A 204 8.33 2.23 -11.32
N ILE A 205 8.38 1.02 -11.85
CA ILE A 205 7.69 -0.15 -11.25
C ILE A 205 8.27 -0.46 -9.87
N ILE A 206 9.59 -0.50 -9.74
CA ILE A 206 10.26 -0.77 -8.45
C ILE A 206 9.90 0.30 -7.42
N THR A 207 9.93 1.58 -7.81
CA THR A 207 9.57 2.69 -6.93
C THR A 207 8.12 2.57 -6.45
N PHE A 208 7.19 2.30 -7.36
CA PHE A 208 5.77 2.14 -7.04
C PHE A 208 5.53 0.98 -6.07
N VAL A 209 6.12 -0.19 -6.34
CA VAL A 209 6.03 -1.36 -5.46
C VAL A 209 6.65 -1.07 -4.09
N SER A 210 7.83 -0.45 -4.04
CA SER A 210 8.50 -0.08 -2.79
C SER A 210 7.64 0.87 -1.95
N TYR A 211 7.05 1.88 -2.59
CA TYR A 211 6.16 2.82 -1.91
C TYR A 211 4.93 2.14 -1.29
N ILE A 212 4.24 1.29 -2.07
CA ILE A 212 3.09 0.53 -1.56
C ILE A 212 3.49 -0.38 -0.38
N LEU A 213 4.65 -1.04 -0.46
CA LEU A 213 5.13 -1.89 0.62
C LEU A 213 5.41 -1.10 1.90
N VAL A 214 6.11 0.03 1.78
CA VAL A 214 6.41 0.91 2.93
C VAL A 214 5.11 1.42 3.56
N ARG A 215 4.15 1.86 2.75
CA ARG A 215 2.85 2.32 3.22
C ARG A 215 2.08 1.21 3.95
N LYS A 216 1.99 0.04 3.34
CA LYS A 216 1.34 -1.12 3.97
C LYS A 216 1.99 -1.55 5.30
N LEU A 217 3.30 -1.39 5.44
CA LEU A 217 4.01 -1.65 6.69
C LEU A 217 3.71 -0.59 7.76
N LYS A 218 3.41 0.65 7.36
CA LYS A 218 3.05 1.73 8.28
C LYS A 218 1.61 1.60 8.77
N ASP A 219 0.65 1.29 7.88
CA ASP A 219 -0.78 1.19 8.17
C ASP A 219 -1.17 0.08 9.19
N ASN A 220 -0.20 -0.68 9.68
CA ASN A 220 -0.40 -1.80 10.60
C ASN A 220 -0.96 -1.44 11.98
N GLY A 221 -1.19 -0.18 12.26
CA GLY A 221 -1.73 0.25 13.54
C GLY A 221 -3.22 0.59 13.52
N SER A 222 -3.89 0.59 12.36
CA SER A 222 -5.23 1.18 12.27
C SER A 222 -6.25 0.43 11.41
N VAL A 223 -5.91 -0.73 10.88
CA VAL A 223 -6.88 -1.48 10.05
C VAL A 223 -7.74 -2.37 10.93
N SER A 224 -8.76 -1.78 11.56
CA SER A 224 -10.01 -2.51 11.69
C SER A 224 -10.44 -2.81 10.25
N MET A 225 -10.25 -4.04 9.81
CA MET A 225 -10.90 -4.51 8.59
C MET A 225 -12.40 -4.46 8.87
N ASP A 226 -13.00 -3.32 8.54
CA ASP A 226 -14.42 -3.26 8.28
C ASP A 226 -14.72 -4.36 7.26
N THR A 227 -15.10 -5.51 7.76
CA THR A 227 -15.72 -6.57 6.98
C THR A 227 -17.09 -6.08 6.54
N LYS A 228 -17.11 -4.96 5.78
CA LYS A 228 -18.28 -4.61 5.00
C LYS A 228 -18.47 -5.78 4.05
N ASN A 229 -19.37 -6.65 4.44
CA ASN A 229 -19.96 -7.66 3.60
C ASN A 229 -20.29 -7.01 2.26
N THR A 230 -19.42 -7.20 1.29
CA THR A 230 -19.70 -6.81 -0.08
C THR A 230 -20.74 -7.84 -0.58
N GLU A 231 -22.01 -7.54 -0.35
CA GLU A 231 -23.13 -8.46 -0.61
C GLU A 231 -23.20 -8.96 -2.04
N ASN A 232 -22.51 -8.32 -2.99
CA ASN A 232 -22.39 -8.82 -4.37
C ASN A 232 -21.05 -8.42 -5.01
N PRO A 233 -19.94 -9.09 -4.68
CA PRO A 233 -18.68 -8.83 -5.34
C PRO A 233 -18.75 -9.16 -6.84
N TRP A 234 -18.03 -8.39 -7.66
CA TRP A 234 -17.97 -8.60 -9.10
C TRP A 234 -17.55 -10.03 -9.48
N GLN A 235 -16.73 -10.67 -8.64
CA GLN A 235 -16.32 -12.07 -8.80
C GLN A 235 -17.51 -13.04 -8.80
N ALA A 236 -18.53 -12.77 -7.97
CA ALA A 236 -19.74 -13.59 -7.96
C ALA A 236 -20.51 -13.51 -9.31
N LYS A 237 -20.49 -12.33 -9.96
CA LYS A 237 -21.09 -12.17 -11.31
C LYS A 237 -20.32 -12.96 -12.37
N VAL A 238 -18.98 -12.95 -12.30
CA VAL A 238 -18.12 -13.74 -13.19
C VAL A 238 -18.36 -15.24 -13.02
N TYR A 239 -18.46 -15.72 -11.77
CA TYR A 239 -18.68 -17.15 -11.49
C TYR A 239 -20.08 -17.64 -11.84
N LYS A 240 -21.10 -16.76 -11.85
CA LYS A 240 -22.46 -17.09 -12.33
C LYS A 240 -22.51 -17.32 -13.84
N ASN A 241 -21.58 -16.76 -14.61
CA ASN A 241 -21.53 -16.97 -16.06
C ASN A 241 -20.99 -18.38 -16.35
N LYS A 242 -21.68 -19.16 -17.23
CA LYS A 242 -21.29 -20.52 -17.59
C LYS A 242 -19.85 -20.62 -18.14
N ILE A 243 -19.39 -19.61 -18.88
CA ILE A 243 -18.04 -19.57 -19.46
C ILE A 243 -17.02 -19.27 -18.36
N GLY A 244 -17.28 -18.25 -17.54
CA GLY A 244 -16.42 -17.89 -16.41
C GLY A 244 -16.23 -19.02 -15.43
N LYS A 245 -17.33 -19.71 -15.06
CA LYS A 245 -17.29 -20.89 -14.19
C LYS A 245 -16.40 -21.99 -14.76
N LYS A 246 -16.57 -22.34 -16.06
CA LYS A 246 -15.80 -23.41 -16.71
C LYS A 246 -14.30 -23.12 -16.76
N ILE A 247 -13.93 -21.84 -16.96
CA ILE A 247 -12.52 -21.42 -16.95
C ILE A 247 -11.95 -21.50 -15.52
N VAL A 248 -12.67 -21.00 -14.52
CA VAL A 248 -12.22 -21.01 -13.13
C VAL A 248 -12.09 -22.44 -12.60
N ASP A 249 -13.07 -23.30 -12.88
CA ASP A 249 -13.06 -24.71 -12.45
C ASP A 249 -11.87 -25.50 -13.03
N LEU A 250 -11.34 -25.09 -14.20
CA LEU A 250 -10.14 -25.68 -14.78
C LEU A 250 -8.86 -25.40 -13.96
N PHE A 251 -8.77 -24.21 -13.36
CA PHE A 251 -7.63 -23.79 -12.55
C PHE A 251 -7.81 -24.04 -11.05
N LEU A 252 -9.04 -24.36 -10.61
CA LEU A 252 -9.36 -24.59 -9.21
C LEU A 252 -8.78 -25.94 -8.75
N PRO A 253 -7.96 -25.98 -7.67
CA PRO A 253 -7.45 -27.24 -7.17
C PRO A 253 -8.58 -28.08 -6.56
N LYS A 254 -8.52 -29.38 -6.76
CA LYS A 254 -9.51 -30.32 -6.21
C LYS A 254 -9.46 -30.31 -4.68
N LYS A 255 -10.64 -30.36 -4.03
CA LYS A 255 -10.74 -30.47 -2.58
C LYS A 255 -9.91 -31.68 -2.09
N GLY A 256 -9.08 -31.48 -1.06
CA GLY A 256 -8.19 -32.50 -0.53
C GLY A 256 -6.76 -32.50 -1.10
N THR A 257 -6.44 -31.69 -2.12
CA THR A 257 -5.06 -31.52 -2.59
C THR A 257 -4.24 -30.63 -1.66
N LYS A 258 -2.91 -30.82 -1.64
CA LYS A 258 -1.99 -29.97 -0.85
C LYS A 258 -2.11 -28.47 -1.20
N GLU A 259 -2.33 -28.16 -2.48
CA GLU A 259 -2.55 -26.77 -2.94
C GLU A 259 -3.83 -26.18 -2.39
N TYR A 260 -4.95 -26.95 -2.43
CA TYR A 260 -6.21 -26.51 -1.85
C TYR A 260 -6.06 -26.16 -0.38
N LYS A 261 -5.41 -27.07 0.40
CA LYS A 261 -5.17 -26.86 1.82
C LYS A 261 -4.30 -25.61 2.06
N LYS A 262 -3.18 -25.46 1.33
CA LYS A 262 -2.29 -24.31 1.46
C LYS A 262 -3.01 -22.97 1.23
N VAL A 263 -3.80 -22.85 0.17
CA VAL A 263 -4.54 -21.60 -0.12
C VAL A 263 -5.69 -21.40 0.87
N SER A 264 -6.35 -22.48 1.33
CA SER A 264 -7.38 -22.41 2.37
C SER A 264 -6.81 -21.93 3.71
N ASP A 265 -5.64 -22.43 4.10
CA ASP A 265 -4.97 -22.02 5.33
C ASP A 265 -4.52 -20.55 5.23
N LEU A 266 -3.94 -20.14 4.09
CA LEU A 266 -3.58 -18.75 3.84
C LEU A 266 -4.78 -17.79 3.90
N LEU A 267 -5.94 -18.21 3.40
CA LEU A 267 -7.17 -17.41 3.48
C LEU A 267 -7.64 -17.24 4.93
N LYS A 268 -7.53 -18.28 5.73
CA LYS A 268 -7.83 -18.21 7.18
C LYS A 268 -6.83 -17.33 7.91
N ASP A 269 -5.55 -17.53 7.68
CA ASP A 269 -4.48 -16.76 8.33
C ASP A 269 -4.55 -15.27 7.97
N ALA A 270 -4.91 -14.95 6.72
CA ALA A 270 -5.12 -13.58 6.26
C ALA A 270 -6.50 -12.99 6.65
N ALA A 271 -7.40 -13.77 7.27
CA ALA A 271 -8.83 -13.44 7.46
C ALA A 271 -9.50 -12.84 6.22
N SER A 272 -9.09 -13.30 5.06
CA SER A 272 -9.60 -12.76 3.82
C SER A 272 -11.08 -13.13 3.62
N PRO A 273 -11.98 -12.17 3.33
CA PRO A 273 -13.39 -12.45 3.06
C PRO A 273 -13.60 -13.16 1.72
N LEU A 274 -12.51 -13.40 0.96
CA LEU A 274 -12.55 -14.00 -0.36
C LEU A 274 -12.79 -15.51 -0.27
N LYS A 275 -13.75 -15.99 -1.05
CA LYS A 275 -13.93 -17.43 -1.27
C LYS A 275 -12.80 -17.95 -2.17
N MET A 276 -12.53 -19.26 -2.09
CA MET A 276 -11.50 -19.91 -2.90
C MET A 276 -11.69 -19.60 -4.41
N GLU A 277 -12.91 -19.70 -4.91
CA GLU A 277 -13.23 -19.42 -6.31
C GLU A 277 -12.89 -17.96 -6.71
N TRP A 278 -13.13 -17.01 -5.81
CA TRP A 278 -12.85 -15.59 -6.05
C TRP A 278 -11.35 -15.28 -6.10
N VAL A 279 -10.56 -15.98 -5.29
CA VAL A 279 -9.10 -15.88 -5.35
C VAL A 279 -8.60 -16.31 -6.73
N TYR A 280 -9.12 -17.43 -7.26
CA TYR A 280 -8.72 -17.91 -8.59
C TYR A 280 -9.22 -16.99 -9.71
N ILE A 281 -10.41 -16.39 -9.57
CA ILE A 281 -10.87 -15.34 -10.50
C ILE A 281 -9.90 -14.17 -10.52
N ASN A 282 -9.51 -13.66 -9.36
CA ASN A 282 -8.54 -12.56 -9.25
C ASN A 282 -7.20 -12.94 -9.89
N ARG A 283 -6.68 -14.14 -9.62
CA ARG A 283 -5.44 -14.66 -10.23
C ARG A 283 -5.49 -14.65 -11.75
N ILE A 284 -6.57 -15.16 -12.33
CA ILE A 284 -6.77 -15.22 -13.78
C ILE A 284 -6.91 -13.80 -14.36
N CYS A 285 -7.69 -12.94 -13.72
CA CYS A 285 -7.85 -11.55 -14.16
C CYS A 285 -6.52 -10.77 -14.14
N ILE A 286 -5.74 -10.89 -13.05
CA ILE A 286 -4.43 -10.25 -12.96
C ILE A 286 -3.50 -10.79 -14.05
N ALA A 287 -3.49 -12.11 -14.28
CA ALA A 287 -2.67 -12.71 -15.34
C ALA A 287 -3.05 -12.20 -16.74
N ILE A 288 -4.33 -12.06 -17.04
CA ILE A 288 -4.81 -11.51 -18.32
C ILE A 288 -4.42 -10.04 -18.46
N VAL A 289 -4.63 -9.24 -17.40
CA VAL A 289 -4.28 -7.81 -17.41
C VAL A 289 -2.77 -7.61 -17.58
N THR A 290 -1.94 -8.38 -16.88
CA THR A 290 -0.48 -8.30 -17.01
C THR A 290 0.00 -8.76 -18.38
N PHE A 291 -0.62 -9.78 -18.97
CA PHE A 291 -0.32 -10.22 -20.34
C PHE A 291 -0.60 -9.11 -21.36
N ILE A 292 -1.81 -8.56 -21.33
CA ILE A 292 -2.23 -7.50 -22.25
C ILE A 292 -1.35 -6.26 -22.06
N ALA A 293 -1.12 -5.84 -20.81
CA ALA A 293 -0.25 -4.71 -20.49
C ALA A 293 1.18 -4.90 -20.99
N SER A 294 1.72 -6.13 -20.89
CA SER A 294 3.06 -6.45 -21.41
C SER A 294 3.13 -6.34 -22.92
N ILE A 295 2.11 -6.80 -23.64
CA ILE A 295 2.07 -6.67 -25.11
C ILE A 295 2.00 -5.19 -25.50
N PHE A 296 1.12 -4.40 -24.86
CA PHE A 296 1.06 -2.96 -25.13
C PHE A 296 2.39 -2.26 -24.81
N MET A 297 3.06 -2.65 -23.72
CA MET A 297 4.38 -2.13 -23.37
C MET A 297 5.40 -2.43 -24.47
N PHE A 298 5.46 -3.67 -24.97
CA PHE A 298 6.38 -4.02 -26.07
C PHE A 298 6.06 -3.26 -27.36
N MET A 299 4.78 -3.14 -27.72
CA MET A 299 4.35 -2.31 -28.86
C MET A 299 4.78 -0.84 -28.69
N TYR A 300 4.60 -0.29 -27.50
CA TYR A 300 5.05 1.08 -27.18
C TYR A 300 6.57 1.22 -27.30
N LEU A 301 7.35 0.25 -26.81
CA LEU A 301 8.80 0.26 -26.93
C LEU A 301 9.26 0.20 -28.38
N HIS A 302 8.60 -0.58 -29.24
CA HIS A 302 8.87 -0.59 -30.67
C HIS A 302 8.54 0.75 -31.31
N GLN A 303 7.41 1.37 -30.95
CA GLN A 303 7.06 2.69 -31.47
C GLN A 303 8.08 3.76 -31.04
N VAL A 304 8.53 3.75 -29.78
CA VAL A 304 9.58 4.66 -29.30
C VAL A 304 10.90 4.45 -30.06
N ALA A 305 11.27 3.21 -30.37
CA ALA A 305 12.48 2.93 -31.15
C ALA A 305 12.36 3.47 -32.59
N ILE A 306 11.21 3.31 -33.20
CA ILE A 306 10.93 3.88 -34.54
C ILE A 306 10.99 5.42 -34.48
N ASP A 307 10.26 6.05 -33.55
CA ASP A 307 10.22 7.51 -33.40
C ASP A 307 11.61 8.09 -33.12
N TYR A 308 12.44 7.33 -32.38
CA TYR A 308 13.84 7.71 -32.13
C TYR A 308 14.66 7.76 -33.43
N GLU A 309 14.54 6.77 -34.31
CA GLU A 309 15.25 6.77 -35.62
C GLU A 309 14.78 7.92 -36.54
N TYR A 310 13.52 8.34 -36.44
CA TYR A 310 12.98 9.48 -37.21
C TYR A 310 13.40 10.85 -36.64
N THR A 311 13.72 10.94 -35.35
CA THR A 311 13.96 12.23 -34.66
C THR A 311 15.42 12.49 -34.35
N GLN A 312 16.26 11.44 -34.28
CA GLN A 312 17.68 11.63 -33.97
C GLN A 312 18.41 12.41 -35.06
N PRO A 313 19.25 13.41 -34.68
CA PRO A 313 20.08 14.13 -35.67
C PRO A 313 21.01 13.21 -36.44
N THR A 314 20.96 13.25 -37.75
CA THR A 314 21.83 12.45 -38.60
C THR A 314 23.23 13.06 -38.63
N THR A 315 24.23 12.31 -38.11
CA THR A 315 25.64 12.73 -38.16
C THR A 315 26.46 11.79 -39.02
N ASP A 316 27.20 12.33 -39.95
CA ASP A 316 28.15 11.56 -40.72
C ASP A 316 29.48 11.29 -39.98
N TYR A 317 29.63 11.83 -38.75
CA TYR A 317 30.82 11.71 -37.92
C TYR A 317 30.52 11.13 -36.56
N ASN A 318 31.34 10.16 -36.14
CA ASN A 318 31.42 9.73 -34.73
C ASN A 318 32.08 10.84 -33.89
N MET A 319 31.34 11.89 -33.55
CA MET A 319 31.85 13.00 -32.72
C MET A 319 31.86 12.63 -31.26
N LEU A 320 33.03 12.48 -30.69
CA LEU A 320 33.31 12.43 -29.25
C LEU A 320 33.14 13.82 -28.56
N SER A 321 33.05 14.90 -29.32
CA SER A 321 32.85 16.28 -28.84
C SER A 321 31.45 16.77 -29.19
N GLY A 322 30.81 17.49 -28.28
CA GLY A 322 29.45 18.00 -28.47
C GLY A 322 29.25 18.78 -29.75
N MET A 323 28.10 18.62 -30.38
CA MET A 323 27.71 19.36 -31.57
C MET A 323 27.52 20.86 -31.27
N THR A 324 27.98 21.70 -32.21
CA THR A 324 27.59 23.13 -32.13
C THR A 324 26.11 23.27 -32.58
N ALA A 325 25.42 24.31 -32.12
CA ALA A 325 24.02 24.56 -32.47
C ALA A 325 23.78 24.70 -33.98
N LYS A 326 24.84 25.04 -34.75
CA LYS A 326 24.80 25.15 -36.21
C LYS A 326 24.91 23.78 -36.91
N ASP A 327 25.67 22.87 -36.34
CA ASP A 327 25.81 21.50 -36.84
C ASP A 327 24.58 20.66 -36.51
N GLU A 328 23.92 20.93 -35.36
CA GLU A 328 22.68 20.30 -34.99
C GLU A 328 21.51 20.65 -35.93
N LYS A 329 21.42 21.92 -36.36
CA LYS A 329 20.44 22.33 -37.39
C LYS A 329 20.65 21.63 -38.71
N LYS A 330 21.91 21.54 -39.21
CA LYS A 330 22.20 20.83 -40.43
C LYS A 330 21.92 19.34 -40.33
N ALA A 331 22.22 18.73 -39.19
CA ALA A 331 21.94 17.33 -38.94
C ALA A 331 20.42 17.04 -38.89
N MET A 332 19.62 17.98 -38.37
CA MET A 332 18.14 17.90 -38.38
C MET A 332 17.60 18.01 -39.83
N GLU A 333 18.09 18.95 -40.63
CA GLU A 333 17.70 19.10 -42.04
C GLU A 333 18.01 17.82 -42.85
N LEU A 334 19.16 17.19 -42.60
CA LEU A 334 19.50 15.90 -43.20
C LEU A 334 18.58 14.77 -42.71
N THR A 335 18.17 14.81 -41.45
CA THR A 335 17.21 13.83 -40.90
C THR A 335 15.84 13.96 -41.56
N GLU A 336 15.33 15.18 -41.76
CA GLU A 336 14.07 15.41 -42.48
C GLU A 336 14.12 14.90 -43.94
N GLN A 337 15.25 15.10 -44.60
CA GLN A 337 15.46 14.56 -45.97
C GLN A 337 15.49 13.02 -45.95
N ASP A 338 16.23 12.40 -45.04
CA ASP A 338 16.27 10.95 -44.88
C ASP A 338 14.89 10.35 -44.61
N ASN A 339 14.07 11.02 -43.78
CA ASN A 339 12.74 10.56 -43.42
C ASN A 339 11.78 10.45 -44.62
N ILE A 340 11.90 11.31 -45.62
CA ILE A 340 11.11 11.23 -46.86
C ILE A 340 11.35 9.87 -47.53
N TYR A 341 12.62 9.43 -47.58
CA TYR A 341 12.97 8.16 -48.21
C TYR A 341 12.68 6.97 -47.29
N LEU A 342 12.81 7.12 -45.99
CA LEU A 342 12.39 6.11 -45.03
C LEU A 342 10.89 5.79 -45.19
N ASP A 343 10.03 6.81 -45.32
CA ASP A 343 8.60 6.62 -45.57
C ASP A 343 8.30 5.96 -46.92
N MET A 344 9.07 6.30 -47.95
CA MET A 344 8.91 5.72 -49.30
C MET A 344 9.19 4.22 -49.33
N PHE A 345 10.15 3.78 -48.52
CA PHE A 345 10.63 2.37 -48.53
C PHE A 345 10.18 1.57 -47.30
N ARG A 346 9.53 2.19 -46.32
CA ARG A 346 9.03 1.51 -45.13
C ARG A 346 8.08 0.35 -45.48
N GLY A 347 8.31 -0.81 -44.87
CA GLY A 347 7.52 -2.03 -45.10
C GLY A 347 7.89 -2.80 -46.37
N LYS A 348 8.84 -2.31 -47.19
CA LYS A 348 9.33 -3.05 -48.36
C LYS A 348 10.52 -3.91 -47.93
N LEU A 349 10.30 -5.21 -47.74
CA LEU A 349 11.27 -6.16 -47.18
C LEU A 349 12.49 -6.40 -48.12
N ASN A 350 12.35 -6.18 -49.44
CA ASN A 350 13.38 -6.49 -50.45
C ASN A 350 14.10 -5.23 -50.98
N THR A 351 14.05 -4.13 -50.24
CA THR A 351 14.74 -2.90 -50.63
C THR A 351 16.24 -3.09 -50.48
N THR A 352 16.98 -2.73 -51.53
CA THR A 352 18.46 -2.78 -51.53
C THR A 352 19.04 -1.35 -51.52
N THR A 353 20.31 -1.22 -51.14
CA THR A 353 21.01 0.08 -51.19
C THR A 353 20.98 0.69 -52.61
N LYS A 354 20.99 -0.13 -53.64
CA LYS A 354 20.90 0.32 -55.07
C LYS A 354 19.55 0.92 -55.41
N ASP A 355 18.47 0.47 -54.80
CA ASP A 355 17.13 1.01 -55.03
C ASP A 355 16.99 2.39 -54.41
N ILE A 356 17.56 2.56 -53.22
CA ILE A 356 17.63 3.87 -52.55
C ILE A 356 18.53 4.81 -53.32
N GLU A 357 19.69 4.34 -53.81
CA GLU A 357 20.62 5.12 -54.63
C GLU A 357 19.96 5.63 -55.90
N LYS A 358 19.16 4.80 -56.60
CA LYS A 358 18.37 5.21 -57.76
C LYS A 358 17.35 6.29 -57.40
N ALA A 359 16.65 6.16 -56.27
CA ALA A 359 15.70 7.16 -55.82
C ALA A 359 16.40 8.48 -55.48
N LEU A 360 17.57 8.45 -54.85
CA LEU A 360 18.36 9.64 -54.53
C LEU A 360 18.87 10.36 -55.78
N LYS A 361 19.32 9.65 -56.81
CA LYS A 361 19.78 10.23 -58.11
C LYS A 361 18.67 11.02 -58.84
N ILE A 362 17.45 10.64 -58.66
CA ILE A 362 16.28 11.32 -59.25
C ILE A 362 15.80 12.50 -58.39
N SER A 363 16.30 12.62 -57.18
CA SER A 363 15.86 13.57 -56.18
C SER A 363 16.37 14.99 -56.45
N LYS A 364 15.53 15.96 -56.10
CA LYS A 364 15.87 17.36 -56.16
C LYS A 364 16.93 17.77 -55.11
N TYR A 365 17.01 17.04 -54.00
CA TYR A 365 17.92 17.34 -52.88
C TYR A 365 19.37 16.88 -53.14
N TYR A 366 19.59 15.90 -54.03
CA TYR A 366 20.91 15.29 -54.33
C TYR A 366 21.36 15.51 -55.75
N LYS A 367 20.74 16.52 -56.48
CA LYS A 367 20.99 16.76 -57.88
C LYS A 367 22.43 17.19 -58.19
N ASP A 368 23.03 17.92 -57.25
CA ASP A 368 24.40 18.45 -57.38
C ASP A 368 25.42 17.68 -56.52
N SER A 369 25.02 16.55 -55.93
CA SER A 369 25.87 15.75 -55.05
C SER A 369 26.76 14.79 -55.83
N THR A 370 27.94 14.51 -55.30
CA THR A 370 28.89 13.56 -55.90
C THR A 370 28.39 12.10 -55.76
N SER A 371 28.88 11.22 -56.62
CA SER A 371 28.47 9.81 -56.59
C SER A 371 28.80 9.14 -55.23
N GLU A 372 29.87 9.57 -54.55
CA GLU A 372 30.28 9.07 -53.25
C GLU A 372 29.31 9.55 -52.15
N GLU A 373 28.85 10.80 -52.18
CA GLU A 373 27.86 11.35 -51.25
C GLU A 373 26.52 10.62 -51.38
N ILE A 374 26.07 10.34 -52.60
CA ILE A 374 24.84 9.60 -52.86
C ILE A 374 24.93 8.16 -52.30
N THR A 375 26.09 7.50 -52.52
CA THR A 375 26.29 6.13 -52.00
C THR A 375 26.32 6.11 -50.48
N THR A 376 26.96 7.09 -49.84
CA THR A 376 27.02 7.23 -48.39
C THR A 376 25.63 7.50 -47.79
N ALA A 377 24.87 8.41 -48.40
CA ALA A 377 23.48 8.72 -48.00
C ALA A 377 22.58 7.49 -48.20
N ALA A 378 22.71 6.77 -49.32
CA ALA A 378 21.94 5.54 -49.58
C ALA A 378 22.21 4.45 -48.54
N LYS A 379 23.48 4.27 -48.14
CA LYS A 379 23.86 3.32 -47.10
C LYS A 379 23.28 3.73 -45.74
N ARG A 380 23.39 5.00 -45.37
CA ARG A 380 22.82 5.57 -44.13
C ARG A 380 21.31 5.35 -44.04
N ILE A 381 20.57 5.71 -45.10
CA ILE A 381 19.13 5.52 -45.19
C ILE A 381 18.76 4.04 -45.12
N TYR A 382 19.54 3.19 -45.77
CA TYR A 382 19.35 1.73 -45.74
C TYR A 382 19.53 1.17 -44.32
N ASP A 383 20.56 1.59 -43.60
CA ASP A 383 20.83 1.15 -42.23
C ASP A 383 19.67 1.58 -41.29
N LYS A 384 19.19 2.85 -41.39
CA LYS A 384 18.00 3.32 -40.66
C LYS A 384 16.75 2.50 -41.04
N LEU A 385 16.54 2.24 -42.34
CA LEU A 385 15.41 1.44 -42.84
C LEU A 385 15.42 0.01 -42.27
N GLN A 386 16.59 -0.60 -42.18
CA GLN A 386 16.76 -1.93 -41.58
C GLN A 386 16.34 -1.92 -40.09
N VAL A 387 16.75 -0.90 -39.34
CA VAL A 387 16.34 -0.74 -37.93
C VAL A 387 14.83 -0.59 -37.86
N VAL A 388 14.23 0.36 -38.59
CA VAL A 388 12.78 0.64 -38.58
C VAL A 388 11.95 -0.58 -38.98
N ASN A 389 12.38 -1.30 -40.04
CA ASN A 389 11.70 -2.51 -40.53
C ASN A 389 11.88 -3.72 -39.59
N SER A 390 12.90 -3.72 -38.73
CA SER A 390 13.16 -4.77 -37.76
C SER A 390 12.37 -4.59 -36.45
N GLU A 391 11.77 -3.41 -36.24
CA GLU A 391 11.00 -3.07 -35.06
C GLU A 391 9.54 -3.54 -35.20
N TYR A 392 9.32 -4.81 -34.93
CA TYR A 392 8.00 -5.46 -34.83
C TYR A 392 7.99 -6.44 -33.67
N LEU A 393 6.78 -6.79 -33.21
CA LEU A 393 6.61 -7.72 -32.10
C LEU A 393 7.21 -9.09 -32.42
N LYS A 394 8.27 -9.47 -31.70
CA LYS A 394 9.03 -10.70 -31.93
C LYS A 394 8.45 -11.84 -31.08
N TRP A 395 8.60 -13.07 -31.54
CA TRP A 395 8.07 -14.26 -30.87
C TRP A 395 8.55 -14.40 -29.40
N PHE A 396 9.79 -14.03 -29.10
CA PHE A 396 10.32 -14.10 -27.74
C PHE A 396 9.70 -13.05 -26.79
N GLU A 397 9.21 -11.93 -27.32
CA GLU A 397 8.48 -10.91 -26.54
C GLU A 397 7.11 -11.42 -26.13
N ILE A 398 6.46 -12.22 -26.98
CA ILE A 398 5.22 -12.92 -26.62
C ILE A 398 5.49 -13.95 -25.51
N LEU A 399 6.61 -14.68 -25.62
CA LEU A 399 7.02 -15.63 -24.59
C LEU A 399 7.32 -14.91 -23.26
N LEU A 400 7.97 -13.75 -23.31
CA LEU A 400 8.23 -12.92 -22.14
C LEU A 400 6.93 -12.35 -21.54
N ALA A 401 5.96 -11.96 -22.39
CA ALA A 401 4.62 -11.56 -21.91
C ALA A 401 3.89 -12.70 -21.19
N CYS A 402 4.03 -13.95 -21.68
CA CYS A 402 3.52 -15.14 -20.99
C CYS A 402 4.20 -15.34 -19.62
N ALA A 403 5.53 -15.10 -19.54
CA ALA A 403 6.24 -15.18 -18.26
C ALA A 403 5.73 -14.11 -17.26
N PHE A 404 5.51 -12.87 -17.69
CA PHE A 404 4.91 -11.83 -16.86
C PHE A 404 3.48 -12.18 -16.44
N ALA A 405 2.68 -12.81 -17.29
CA ALA A 405 1.36 -13.30 -16.94
C ALA A 405 1.40 -14.37 -15.83
N ILE A 406 2.40 -15.27 -15.86
CA ILE A 406 2.62 -16.26 -14.78
C ILE A 406 2.99 -15.56 -13.47
N LEU A 407 3.86 -14.55 -13.51
CA LEU A 407 4.19 -13.75 -12.33
C LEU A 407 2.95 -13.02 -11.79
N GLY A 408 2.13 -12.44 -12.67
CA GLY A 408 0.84 -11.83 -12.30
C GLY A 408 -0.13 -12.83 -11.67
N TYR A 409 -0.18 -14.06 -12.19
CA TYR A 409 -0.97 -15.14 -11.60
C TYR A 409 -0.50 -15.51 -10.19
N MET A 410 0.80 -15.44 -9.90
CA MET A 410 1.37 -15.69 -8.57
C MET A 410 1.19 -14.52 -7.60
N ALA A 411 1.06 -13.30 -8.11
CA ALA A 411 1.01 -12.08 -7.30
C ALA A 411 -0.12 -12.11 -6.25
N GLN A 412 -1.29 -12.64 -6.58
CA GLN A 412 -2.41 -12.75 -5.62
C GLN A 412 -2.05 -13.63 -4.41
N ILE A 413 -1.27 -14.70 -4.59
CA ILE A 413 -0.82 -15.53 -3.47
C ILE A 413 0.20 -14.78 -2.62
N TRP A 414 1.11 -14.04 -3.24
CA TRP A 414 2.07 -13.21 -2.50
C TRP A 414 1.39 -12.13 -1.68
N ILE A 415 0.32 -11.51 -2.23
CA ILE A 415 -0.51 -10.56 -1.50
C ILE A 415 -1.16 -11.22 -0.28
N LEU A 416 -1.75 -12.41 -0.45
CA LEU A 416 -2.34 -13.16 0.68
C LEU A 416 -1.30 -13.56 1.72
N MET A 417 -0.10 -14.01 1.30
CA MET A 417 0.99 -14.32 2.23
C MET A 417 1.44 -13.08 3.01
N PHE A 418 1.52 -11.94 2.33
CA PHE A 418 1.83 -10.67 2.97
C PHE A 418 0.75 -10.28 3.98
N GLN A 419 -0.54 -10.35 3.60
CA GLN A 419 -1.67 -10.07 4.49
C GLN A 419 -1.69 -10.98 5.72
N ALA A 420 -1.44 -12.30 5.55
CA ALA A 420 -1.35 -13.24 6.66
C ALA A 420 -0.20 -12.88 7.63
N LYS A 421 0.96 -12.46 7.09
CA LYS A 421 2.09 -12.04 7.92
C LYS A 421 1.82 -10.75 8.68
N MET A 422 1.13 -9.80 8.04
CA MET A 422 0.72 -8.54 8.66
C MET A 422 -0.27 -8.78 9.80
N ARG A 423 -1.30 -9.60 9.56
CA ARG A 423 -2.26 -9.97 10.59
C ARG A 423 -1.63 -10.66 11.80
N GLN A 424 -0.55 -11.42 11.59
CA GLN A 424 0.17 -12.01 12.70
C GLN A 424 0.74 -10.95 13.66
N LEU A 425 1.24 -9.83 13.13
CA LEU A 425 1.73 -8.71 13.94
C LEU A 425 0.59 -8.01 14.70
N GLU A 426 -0.54 -7.81 14.03
CA GLU A 426 -1.74 -7.22 14.65
C GLU A 426 -2.28 -8.12 15.79
N MET A 427 -2.29 -9.45 15.60
CA MET A 427 -2.66 -10.39 16.67
C MET A 427 -1.70 -10.33 17.87
N GLU A 428 -0.41 -10.09 17.63
CA GLU A 428 0.58 -9.92 18.70
C GLU A 428 0.29 -8.66 19.52
N ASP A 429 0.00 -7.54 18.87
CA ASP A 429 -0.36 -6.28 19.54
C ASP A 429 -1.66 -6.41 20.34
N GLU A 430 -2.71 -7.02 19.79
CA GLU A 430 -3.99 -7.24 20.51
C GLU A 430 -3.84 -8.16 21.71
N VAL A 431 -3.03 -9.22 21.61
CA VAL A 431 -2.75 -10.11 22.73
C VAL A 431 -1.96 -9.41 23.85
N MET A 432 -1.05 -8.51 23.52
CA MET A 432 -0.37 -7.69 24.52
C MET A 432 -1.35 -6.78 25.28
N GLN A 433 -2.30 -6.16 24.56
CA GLN A 433 -3.39 -5.39 25.21
C GLN A 433 -4.23 -6.27 26.13
N PHE A 434 -4.61 -7.46 25.69
CA PHE A 434 -5.35 -8.40 26.55
C PHE A 434 -4.59 -8.76 27.81
N GLN A 435 -3.30 -8.97 27.74
CA GLN A 435 -2.48 -9.24 28.93
C GLN A 435 -2.52 -8.07 29.92
N THR A 436 -2.46 -6.84 29.43
CA THR A 436 -2.56 -5.65 30.26
C THR A 436 -3.94 -5.55 30.94
N ILE A 437 -5.03 -5.73 30.18
CA ILE A 437 -6.38 -5.73 30.70
C ILE A 437 -6.59 -6.80 31.77
N ILE A 438 -6.15 -8.03 31.49
CA ILE A 438 -6.22 -9.14 32.46
C ILE A 438 -5.45 -8.81 33.75
N LEU A 439 -4.25 -8.27 33.64
CA LEU A 439 -3.45 -7.88 34.80
C LEU A 439 -4.11 -6.77 35.63
N MET A 440 -4.82 -5.84 34.99
CA MET A 440 -5.63 -4.83 35.69
C MET A 440 -6.80 -5.49 36.43
N LEU A 441 -7.57 -6.34 35.73
CA LEU A 441 -8.77 -6.96 36.29
C LEU A 441 -8.45 -7.93 37.42
N MET A 442 -7.37 -8.71 37.33
CA MET A 442 -6.94 -9.63 38.38
C MET A 442 -6.61 -8.96 39.73
N ARG A 443 -6.40 -7.64 39.73
CA ARG A 443 -6.19 -6.84 40.96
C ARG A 443 -7.50 -6.40 41.63
N ILE A 444 -8.62 -6.53 40.92
CA ILE A 444 -9.96 -6.19 41.44
C ILE A 444 -10.54 -7.45 42.08
N GLU A 445 -10.90 -7.38 43.37
CA GLU A 445 -11.57 -8.52 44.01
C GLU A 445 -12.97 -8.76 43.39
N ARG A 446 -13.35 -10.05 43.30
CA ARG A 446 -14.59 -10.56 42.71
C ARG A 446 -14.64 -10.55 41.18
N VAL A 447 -13.53 -10.31 40.49
CA VAL A 447 -13.49 -10.54 39.07
C VAL A 447 -13.34 -12.05 38.82
N ASN A 448 -14.30 -12.60 38.11
CA ASN A 448 -14.32 -13.98 37.64
C ASN A 448 -13.87 -14.03 36.17
N VAL A 449 -13.70 -15.23 35.62
CA VAL A 449 -13.30 -15.43 34.22
C VAL A 449 -14.33 -14.86 33.25
N GLU A 450 -15.59 -14.87 33.60
CA GLU A 450 -16.70 -14.32 32.80
C GLU A 450 -16.51 -12.81 32.57
N ILE A 451 -16.32 -12.05 33.64
CA ILE A 451 -16.06 -10.62 33.59
C ILE A 451 -14.79 -10.34 32.75
N ILE A 452 -13.74 -11.16 32.91
CA ILE A 452 -12.54 -11.01 32.07
C ILE A 452 -12.89 -11.19 30.59
N LEU A 453 -13.66 -12.23 30.24
CA LEU A 453 -14.07 -12.49 28.86
C LEU A 453 -14.92 -11.35 28.27
N GLU A 454 -15.89 -10.80 29.02
CA GLU A 454 -16.68 -9.65 28.60
C GLU A 454 -15.81 -8.42 28.33
N TRP A 455 -14.81 -8.18 29.20
CA TRP A 455 -13.85 -7.10 28.97
C TRP A 455 -12.99 -7.36 27.74
N LEU A 456 -12.47 -8.57 27.56
CA LEU A 456 -11.73 -8.92 26.35
C LEU A 456 -12.60 -8.76 25.10
N GLU A 457 -13.89 -9.09 25.16
CA GLU A 457 -14.83 -8.89 24.04
C GLU A 457 -14.93 -7.41 23.66
N ARG A 458 -15.07 -6.52 24.64
CA ARG A 458 -15.20 -5.05 24.43
C ARG A 458 -13.98 -4.45 23.75
N TYR A 459 -12.78 -4.96 24.05
CA TYR A 459 -11.50 -4.46 23.49
C TYR A 459 -11.03 -5.23 22.28
N SER A 460 -11.64 -6.37 21.95
CA SER A 460 -11.21 -7.19 20.84
C SER A 460 -11.63 -6.63 19.50
N ASN A 461 -10.71 -6.70 18.53
CA ASN A 461 -10.94 -6.41 17.14
C ASN A 461 -10.80 -7.69 16.28
N ILE A 462 -9.63 -8.32 16.34
CA ILE A 462 -9.30 -9.50 15.53
C ILE A 462 -9.98 -10.75 16.09
N PHE A 463 -9.98 -10.90 17.41
CA PHE A 463 -10.58 -12.04 18.11
C PHE A 463 -12.04 -11.81 18.51
N LYS A 464 -12.66 -10.67 18.12
CA LYS A 464 -14.02 -10.29 18.56
C LYS A 464 -15.04 -11.38 18.33
N SER A 465 -15.11 -11.94 17.13
CA SER A 465 -16.14 -12.95 16.80
C SER A 465 -15.98 -14.26 17.58
N GLN A 466 -14.75 -14.66 17.92
CA GLN A 466 -14.47 -15.85 18.69
C GLN A 466 -14.77 -15.63 20.18
N ILE A 467 -14.36 -14.47 20.70
CA ILE A 467 -14.59 -14.11 22.11
C ILE A 467 -16.07 -13.89 22.36
N THR A 468 -16.80 -13.15 21.48
CA THR A 468 -18.27 -12.96 21.59
C THR A 468 -19.01 -14.30 21.66
N ARG A 469 -18.61 -15.27 20.80
CA ARG A 469 -19.20 -16.62 20.87
C ARG A 469 -18.94 -17.27 22.22
N CYS A 470 -17.69 -17.18 22.72
CA CYS A 470 -17.33 -17.74 24.01
C CYS A 470 -18.12 -17.11 25.16
N VAL A 471 -18.29 -15.78 25.18
CA VAL A 471 -19.09 -15.07 26.17
C VAL A 471 -20.55 -15.57 26.16
N ASN A 472 -21.16 -15.64 24.98
CA ASN A 472 -22.54 -16.12 24.82
C ASN A 472 -22.73 -17.59 25.25
N ASP A 473 -21.73 -18.44 25.06
CA ASP A 473 -21.81 -19.85 25.40
C ASP A 473 -21.34 -20.15 26.86
N TYR A 474 -20.74 -19.16 27.53
CA TYR A 474 -20.12 -19.33 28.83
C TYR A 474 -21.09 -19.72 29.95
N GLU A 475 -22.29 -19.10 30.01
CA GLU A 475 -23.33 -19.45 30.96
C GLU A 475 -23.85 -20.88 30.82
N ALA A 476 -23.85 -21.39 29.56
CA ALA A 476 -24.31 -22.76 29.28
C ALA A 476 -23.29 -23.82 29.70
N GLY A 477 -21.98 -23.47 29.71
CA GLY A 477 -20.89 -24.36 30.12
C GLY A 477 -19.52 -23.73 29.97
N ALA A 478 -19.00 -23.17 31.06
CA ALA A 478 -17.73 -22.41 31.09
C ALA A 478 -16.54 -23.18 30.49
N TRP A 479 -16.35 -24.45 30.87
CA TRP A 479 -15.25 -25.27 30.38
C TRP A 479 -15.35 -25.53 28.87
N GLU A 480 -16.55 -25.87 28.38
CA GLU A 480 -16.80 -26.15 26.96
C GLU A 480 -16.66 -24.90 26.09
N ALA A 481 -17.14 -23.74 26.57
CA ALA A 481 -17.00 -22.45 25.90
C ALA A 481 -15.52 -22.07 25.72
N LEU A 482 -14.69 -22.21 26.77
CA LEU A 482 -13.26 -21.94 26.71
C LEU A 482 -12.51 -22.95 25.80
N GLU A 483 -12.89 -24.23 25.82
CA GLU A 483 -12.29 -25.24 24.95
C GLU A 483 -12.65 -24.99 23.48
N ASN A 484 -13.87 -24.55 23.18
CA ASN A 484 -14.30 -24.13 21.84
C ASN A 484 -13.50 -22.89 21.39
N LEU A 485 -13.34 -21.88 22.25
CA LEU A 485 -12.53 -20.71 21.99
C LEU A 485 -11.08 -21.08 21.65
N LYS A 486 -10.48 -21.99 22.43
CA LYS A 486 -9.12 -22.51 22.18
C LYS A 486 -9.00 -23.20 20.82
N ASN A 487 -10.02 -23.96 20.41
CA ASN A 487 -10.02 -24.66 19.11
C ASN A 487 -10.28 -23.73 17.92
N ASP A 488 -11.02 -22.63 18.13
CA ASP A 488 -11.32 -21.64 17.10
C ASP A 488 -10.16 -20.68 16.82
N ILE A 489 -9.17 -20.60 17.73
CA ILE A 489 -8.00 -19.72 17.62
C ILE A 489 -6.77 -20.53 17.19
N SER A 490 -6.04 -20.02 16.21
CA SER A 490 -4.77 -20.63 15.74
C SER A 490 -3.53 -19.96 16.33
N TYR A 491 -3.66 -18.82 17.02
CA TYR A 491 -2.54 -18.03 17.54
C TYR A 491 -2.12 -18.47 18.93
N LEU A 492 -0.93 -19.07 19.04
CA LEU A 492 -0.43 -19.71 20.26
C LEU A 492 -0.40 -18.81 21.52
N PRO A 493 0.01 -17.52 21.47
CA PRO A 493 -0.03 -16.67 22.66
C PRO A 493 -1.44 -16.48 23.22
N MET A 494 -2.46 -16.33 22.37
CA MET A 494 -3.85 -16.23 22.81
C MET A 494 -4.36 -17.54 23.37
N ILE A 495 -3.99 -18.69 22.79
CA ILE A 495 -4.32 -20.02 23.33
C ILE A 495 -3.81 -20.17 24.77
N ARG A 496 -2.60 -19.69 25.06
CA ARG A 496 -2.04 -19.73 26.42
C ARG A 496 -2.83 -18.88 27.42
N ILE A 497 -3.36 -17.73 26.98
CA ILE A 497 -4.25 -16.92 27.82
C ILE A 497 -5.52 -17.70 28.16
N VAL A 498 -6.15 -18.33 27.15
CA VAL A 498 -7.34 -19.15 27.36
C VAL A 498 -7.06 -20.34 28.28
N GLU A 499 -5.93 -21.03 28.11
CA GLU A 499 -5.51 -22.11 28.99
C GLU A 499 -5.29 -21.64 30.45
N SER A 500 -4.76 -20.43 30.63
CA SER A 500 -4.62 -19.84 31.95
C SER A 500 -5.99 -19.51 32.59
N MET A 501 -6.96 -19.07 31.80
CA MET A 501 -8.35 -18.84 32.26
C MET A 501 -9.07 -20.15 32.56
N GLN A 502 -8.78 -21.26 31.85
CA GLN A 502 -9.33 -22.58 32.17
C GLN A 502 -8.76 -23.17 33.48
N ALA A 503 -7.55 -22.77 33.87
CA ALA A 503 -6.88 -23.24 35.09
C ALA A 503 -7.26 -22.41 36.31
N ALA A 504 -7.85 -21.26 36.18
CA ALA A 504 -8.28 -20.36 37.27
C ALA A 504 -9.67 -20.70 37.78
#